data_391de70bc588f2dcf02ed8fd13c8982e
#
_entry.id   391de70bc588f2dcf02ed8fd13c8982e
#
_cell.length_a   1.000
_cell.length_b   1.000
_cell.length_c   1.000
_cell.angle_alpha   90.00
_cell.angle_beta   90.00
_cell.angle_gamma   90.00
#
_symmetry.space_group_name_H-M   'P 1'
#
loop_
_entity.id
_entity.type
_entity.pdbx_description
1 polymer ?
#
loop_
_entity_poly.entity_id
_entity_poly.type
_entity_poly.pdbx_seq_one_letter_code
_entity_poly.pdbx_strand_id
1 'polypeptide(L)'
;MDKKSRKTIRKVAIAVVVLAVALYFIPYIALFFILCGLIDVMRNDRKDGQLFRLYFTGNGMFTWLLSPFNLFVDLLSYKNWGVWKLEQFPDDYRREVDEVLDVFKARQSEIIADIDSNFESGRRGMYVYQWYGKQHIDNVPEFNRKFKYIRTIAVSVFSGRESTSYHFGPLRLTLRVLYNLRPARTDQIFIECGNVKQFWYQEPLFIFDDTLLHRSVNEHDGRRYCVFMDIIRPSPVPGFLSVLLKGISISVDRMKAMFYKNWKMIGTRDPKSAPAK
;
A
#
# COMPACT_ATOMS: atom_id res chain seq x y z
N MET A 1 19.39 -24.12 17.14
CA MET A 1 18.23 -23.40 16.53
C MET A 1 18.40 -21.92 16.80
N ASP A 2 18.43 -21.10 15.77
CA ASP A 2 18.68 -19.68 15.89
C ASP A 2 17.47 -18.91 16.48
N LYS A 3 17.69 -17.68 16.92
CA LYS A 3 16.65 -16.82 17.54
C LYS A 3 15.47 -16.54 16.60
N LYS A 4 15.72 -16.52 15.28
CA LYS A 4 14.71 -16.27 14.24
C LYS A 4 13.78 -17.49 14.08
N SER A 5 14.36 -18.69 14.05
CA SER A 5 13.61 -19.96 13.98
C SER A 5 12.71 -20.16 15.20
N ARG A 6 13.23 -19.93 16.42
CA ARG A 6 12.43 -20.00 17.67
C ARG A 6 11.24 -19.04 17.64
N LYS A 7 11.42 -17.80 17.16
CA LYS A 7 10.34 -16.81 17.05
C LYS A 7 9.27 -17.25 16.04
N THR A 8 9.69 -17.86 14.92
CA THR A 8 8.76 -18.37 13.90
C THR A 8 7.96 -19.54 14.42
N ILE A 9 8.61 -20.55 15.04
CA ILE A 9 7.94 -21.71 15.63
C ILE A 9 6.91 -21.29 16.69
N ARG A 10 7.29 -20.35 17.58
CA ARG A 10 6.36 -19.83 18.59
C ARG A 10 5.12 -19.18 17.96
N LYS A 11 5.28 -18.38 16.89
CA LYS A 11 4.15 -17.77 16.18
C LYS A 11 3.24 -18.80 15.54
N VAL A 12 3.81 -19.80 14.88
CA VAL A 12 3.06 -20.90 14.27
C VAL A 12 2.30 -21.68 15.35
N ALA A 13 2.96 -22.06 16.46
CA ALA A 13 2.31 -22.75 17.56
C ALA A 13 1.13 -21.97 18.15
N ILE A 14 1.30 -20.65 18.37
CA ILE A 14 0.20 -19.79 18.83
C ILE A 14 -0.95 -19.77 17.82
N ALA A 15 -0.66 -19.63 16.53
CA ALA A 15 -1.69 -19.62 15.48
C ALA A 15 -2.46 -20.95 15.43
N VAL A 16 -1.78 -22.09 15.56
CA VAL A 16 -2.41 -23.43 15.62
C VAL A 16 -3.32 -23.55 16.84
N VAL A 17 -2.87 -23.13 18.02
CA VAL A 17 -3.69 -23.17 19.24
C VAL A 17 -4.93 -22.28 19.11
N VAL A 18 -4.77 -21.04 18.64
CA VAL A 18 -5.90 -20.13 18.43
C VAL A 18 -6.90 -20.72 17.43
N LEU A 19 -6.39 -21.30 16.34
CA LEU A 19 -7.24 -21.94 15.33
C LEU A 19 -7.98 -23.17 15.90
N ALA A 20 -7.32 -24.02 16.69
CA ALA A 20 -7.94 -25.18 17.33
C ALA A 20 -9.06 -24.74 18.29
N VAL A 21 -8.82 -23.70 19.10
CA VAL A 21 -9.84 -23.12 19.98
C VAL A 21 -11.01 -22.55 19.17
N ALA A 22 -10.74 -21.82 18.09
CA ALA A 22 -11.80 -21.28 17.23
C ALA A 22 -12.62 -22.37 16.56
N LEU A 23 -11.99 -23.43 16.07
CA LEU A 23 -12.67 -24.60 15.48
C LEU A 23 -13.52 -25.36 16.51
N TYR A 24 -13.13 -25.37 17.77
CA TYR A 24 -13.89 -26.01 18.85
C TYR A 24 -15.14 -25.19 19.25
N PHE A 25 -14.98 -23.87 19.47
CA PHE A 25 -16.06 -23.02 19.98
C PHE A 25 -16.95 -22.39 18.88
N ILE A 26 -16.39 -22.07 17.71
CA ILE A 26 -17.09 -21.39 16.61
C ILE A 26 -16.76 -22.02 15.24
N PRO A 27 -16.98 -23.33 15.05
CA PRO A 27 -16.47 -24.09 13.91
C PRO A 27 -16.89 -23.50 12.55
N TYR A 28 -18.15 -23.13 12.40
CA TYR A 28 -18.65 -22.60 11.13
C TYR A 28 -18.05 -21.26 10.76
N ILE A 29 -17.86 -20.37 11.74
CA ILE A 29 -17.22 -19.07 11.54
C ILE A 29 -15.73 -19.28 11.20
N ALA A 30 -15.03 -20.15 11.94
CA ALA A 30 -13.63 -20.44 11.66
C ALA A 30 -13.43 -21.04 10.26
N LEU A 31 -14.27 -22.01 9.87
CA LEU A 31 -14.23 -22.60 8.52
C LEU A 31 -14.53 -21.57 7.43
N PHE A 32 -15.49 -20.65 7.64
CA PHE A 32 -15.79 -19.59 6.72
C PHE A 32 -14.56 -18.67 6.49
N PHE A 33 -13.86 -18.25 7.56
CA PHE A 33 -12.65 -17.43 7.44
C PHE A 33 -11.49 -18.19 6.79
N ILE A 34 -11.34 -19.49 7.06
CA ILE A 34 -10.34 -20.34 6.41
C ILE A 34 -10.63 -20.41 4.91
N LEU A 35 -11.87 -20.68 4.52
CA LEU A 35 -12.27 -20.80 3.12
C LEU A 35 -12.06 -19.47 2.38
N CYS A 36 -12.52 -18.36 2.94
CA CYS A 36 -12.27 -17.03 2.37
C CYS A 36 -10.78 -16.74 2.22
N GLY A 37 -9.98 -17.08 3.23
CA GLY A 37 -8.54 -16.90 3.18
C GLY A 37 -7.85 -17.76 2.13
N LEU A 38 -8.29 -18.99 1.94
CA LEU A 38 -7.79 -19.89 0.88
C LEU A 38 -8.12 -19.33 -0.51
N ILE A 39 -9.36 -18.89 -0.73
CA ILE A 39 -9.75 -18.25 -2.00
C ILE A 39 -8.91 -17.00 -2.24
N ASP A 40 -8.72 -16.18 -1.23
CA ASP A 40 -8.00 -14.93 -1.34
C ASP A 40 -6.50 -15.12 -1.61
N VAL A 41 -5.82 -16.00 -0.88
CA VAL A 41 -4.39 -16.27 -1.08
C VAL A 41 -4.10 -16.89 -2.45
N MET A 42 -5.05 -17.68 -3.00
CA MET A 42 -4.92 -18.31 -4.32
C MET A 42 -4.95 -17.30 -5.48
N ARG A 43 -5.28 -16.05 -5.24
CA ARG A 43 -5.17 -14.96 -6.24
C ARG A 43 -3.73 -14.56 -6.54
N ASN A 44 -2.79 -14.90 -5.66
CA ASN A 44 -1.37 -14.70 -5.96
C ASN A 44 -0.92 -15.73 -7.00
N ASP A 45 -0.12 -15.30 -7.97
CA ASP A 45 0.42 -16.19 -9.00
C ASP A 45 1.44 -17.18 -8.43
N ARG A 46 2.27 -16.70 -7.51
CA ARG A 46 3.24 -17.52 -6.78
C ARG A 46 2.51 -18.32 -5.69
N LYS A 47 2.63 -19.65 -5.72
CA LYS A 47 1.92 -20.56 -4.79
C LYS A 47 2.91 -21.46 -4.06
N ASP A 48 3.77 -20.85 -3.26
CA ASP A 48 4.78 -21.59 -2.49
C ASP A 48 4.55 -21.51 -0.97
N GLY A 49 5.26 -22.31 -0.22
CA GLY A 49 5.15 -22.35 1.24
C GLY A 49 5.49 -21.02 1.91
N GLN A 50 6.28 -20.14 1.28
CA GLN A 50 6.57 -18.81 1.79
C GLN A 50 5.34 -17.90 1.69
N LEU A 51 4.60 -17.94 0.58
CA LEU A 51 3.34 -17.21 0.41
C LEU A 51 2.36 -17.57 1.53
N PHE A 52 2.05 -18.87 1.68
CA PHE A 52 1.08 -19.33 2.69
C PHE A 52 1.50 -18.96 4.10
N ARG A 53 2.78 -19.15 4.43
CA ARG A 53 3.32 -18.75 5.75
C ARG A 53 3.19 -17.26 6.00
N LEU A 54 3.54 -16.39 5.03
CA LEU A 54 3.44 -14.95 5.17
C LEU A 54 1.98 -14.51 5.28
N TYR A 55 1.08 -15.13 4.51
CA TYR A 55 -0.32 -14.80 4.49
C TYR A 55 -1.02 -15.15 5.80
N PHE A 56 -0.90 -16.39 6.28
CA PHE A 56 -1.64 -16.86 7.46
C PHE A 56 -0.97 -16.57 8.81
N THR A 57 0.36 -16.51 8.87
CA THR A 57 1.10 -16.36 10.14
C THR A 57 2.10 -15.19 10.14
N GLY A 58 2.19 -14.47 9.03
CA GLY A 58 3.10 -13.35 8.85
C GLY A 58 2.39 -11.99 8.80
N ASN A 59 2.87 -11.13 7.94
CA ASN A 59 2.32 -9.79 7.74
C ASN A 59 1.01 -9.77 6.94
N GLY A 60 0.63 -10.87 6.29
CA GLY A 60 -0.65 -11.04 5.60
C GLY A 60 -1.82 -11.42 6.51
N MET A 61 -1.60 -11.62 7.81
CA MET A 61 -2.66 -12.05 8.73
C MET A 61 -3.86 -11.08 8.75
N PHE A 62 -3.63 -9.78 8.64
CA PHE A 62 -4.73 -8.81 8.53
C PHE A 62 -5.48 -8.93 7.20
N THR A 63 -4.77 -9.21 6.09
CA THR A 63 -5.39 -9.48 4.79
C THR A 63 -6.27 -10.72 4.87
N TRP A 64 -5.78 -11.79 5.53
CA TRP A 64 -6.58 -12.99 5.80
C TRP A 64 -7.83 -12.69 6.64
N LEU A 65 -7.68 -12.01 7.79
CA LEU A 65 -8.83 -11.66 8.63
C LEU A 65 -9.86 -10.78 7.91
N LEU A 66 -9.42 -9.98 6.94
CA LEU A 66 -10.28 -9.15 6.11
C LEU A 66 -10.69 -9.84 4.79
N SER A 67 -10.29 -11.11 4.56
CA SER A 67 -10.58 -11.81 3.30
C SER A 67 -12.08 -11.91 2.99
N PRO A 68 -13.02 -12.15 3.93
CA PRO A 68 -14.45 -12.12 3.60
C PRO A 68 -14.89 -10.75 3.05
N PHE A 69 -14.40 -9.68 3.65
CA PHE A 69 -14.69 -8.32 3.19
C PHE A 69 -13.98 -8.03 1.85
N ASN A 70 -12.75 -8.43 1.69
CA ASN A 70 -12.00 -8.26 0.44
C ASN A 70 -12.67 -9.01 -0.74
N LEU A 71 -13.15 -10.22 -0.52
CA LEU A 71 -13.92 -10.98 -1.52
C LEU A 71 -15.26 -10.30 -1.85
N PHE A 72 -15.94 -9.74 -0.84
CA PHE A 72 -17.14 -8.95 -1.07
C PHE A 72 -16.85 -7.71 -1.94
N VAL A 73 -15.74 -7.01 -1.71
CA VAL A 73 -15.30 -5.88 -2.55
C VAL A 73 -15.04 -6.34 -3.99
N ASP A 74 -14.47 -7.53 -4.22
CA ASP A 74 -14.29 -8.07 -5.56
C ASP A 74 -15.62 -8.27 -6.31
N LEU A 75 -16.69 -8.69 -5.63
CA LEU A 75 -18.03 -8.82 -6.22
C LEU A 75 -18.62 -7.46 -6.66
N LEU A 76 -18.20 -6.39 -6.01
CA LEU A 76 -18.65 -5.01 -6.30
C LEU A 76 -17.72 -4.27 -7.29
N SER A 77 -16.66 -4.89 -7.74
CA SER A 77 -15.61 -4.25 -8.54
C SER A 77 -15.56 -4.83 -9.95
N TYR A 78 -14.98 -4.05 -10.88
CA TYR A 78 -14.61 -4.61 -12.17
C TYR A 78 -13.54 -5.69 -12.01
N LYS A 79 -13.26 -6.42 -13.08
CA LYS A 79 -12.27 -7.51 -13.09
C LYS A 79 -10.98 -7.08 -12.40
N ASN A 80 -10.51 -7.88 -11.44
CA ASN A 80 -9.26 -7.65 -10.75
C ASN A 80 -8.10 -8.24 -11.55
N TRP A 81 -7.26 -7.38 -12.11
CA TRP A 81 -6.10 -7.78 -12.92
C TRP A 81 -4.85 -8.08 -12.06
N GLY A 82 -4.89 -7.79 -10.75
CA GLY A 82 -3.72 -7.84 -9.88
C GLY A 82 -2.77 -6.68 -10.13
N VAL A 83 -2.05 -6.69 -11.22
CA VAL A 83 -1.32 -5.54 -11.78
C VAL A 83 -2.16 -4.94 -12.90
N TRP A 84 -2.32 -3.62 -12.88
CA TRP A 84 -3.19 -2.87 -13.76
C TRP A 84 -2.39 -1.98 -14.71
N LYS A 85 -2.93 -1.79 -15.89
CA LYS A 85 -2.52 -0.70 -16.80
C LYS A 85 -3.53 0.44 -16.68
N LEU A 86 -3.08 1.67 -16.88
CA LEU A 86 -3.95 2.85 -16.75
C LEU A 86 -5.11 2.83 -17.77
N GLU A 87 -4.87 2.25 -18.96
CA GLU A 87 -5.87 2.07 -20.02
C GLU A 87 -7.02 1.13 -19.65
N GLN A 88 -6.83 0.32 -18.61
CA GLN A 88 -7.88 -0.59 -18.08
C GLN A 88 -8.86 0.12 -17.14
N PHE A 89 -8.59 1.38 -16.81
CA PHE A 89 -9.47 2.16 -15.96
C PHE A 89 -10.60 2.79 -16.77
N PRO A 90 -11.79 3.00 -16.17
CA PRO A 90 -12.79 3.89 -16.74
C PRO A 90 -12.21 5.29 -17.01
N ASP A 91 -12.68 5.97 -18.05
CA ASP A 91 -12.12 7.24 -18.51
C ASP A 91 -12.06 8.33 -17.44
N ASP A 92 -13.05 8.38 -16.58
CA ASP A 92 -13.09 9.37 -15.49
C ASP A 92 -12.07 9.09 -14.38
N TYR A 93 -11.77 7.82 -14.09
CA TYR A 93 -10.66 7.43 -13.19
C TYR A 93 -9.31 7.78 -13.79
N ARG A 94 -9.12 7.39 -15.07
CA ARG A 94 -7.89 7.65 -15.80
C ARG A 94 -7.56 9.14 -15.82
N ARG A 95 -8.55 9.98 -16.19
CA ARG A 95 -8.39 11.42 -16.23
C ARG A 95 -7.95 12.02 -14.89
N GLU A 96 -8.57 11.60 -13.77
CA GLU A 96 -8.19 12.10 -12.44
C GLU A 96 -6.76 11.67 -12.04
N VAL A 97 -6.33 10.45 -12.42
CA VAL A 97 -4.96 9.99 -12.18
C VAL A 97 -3.97 10.77 -13.06
N ASP A 98 -4.27 10.95 -14.35
CA ASP A 98 -3.42 11.69 -15.29
C ASP A 98 -3.24 13.14 -14.83
N GLU A 99 -4.33 13.83 -14.42
CA GLU A 99 -4.25 15.20 -13.88
C GLU A 99 -3.26 15.31 -12.72
N VAL A 100 -3.26 14.37 -11.78
CA VAL A 100 -2.34 14.39 -10.65
C VAL A 100 -0.92 14.04 -11.09
N LEU A 101 -0.74 13.06 -11.97
CA LEU A 101 0.58 12.70 -12.49
C LEU A 101 1.20 13.83 -13.29
N ASP A 102 0.40 14.59 -14.05
CA ASP A 102 0.89 15.72 -14.85
C ASP A 102 1.37 16.88 -13.96
N VAL A 103 0.71 17.13 -12.82
CA VAL A 103 1.22 18.06 -11.81
C VAL A 103 2.57 17.59 -11.26
N PHE A 104 2.71 16.31 -10.93
CA PHE A 104 3.99 15.76 -10.47
C PHE A 104 5.10 15.85 -11.52
N LYS A 105 4.79 15.64 -12.80
CA LYS A 105 5.75 15.78 -13.90
C LYS A 105 6.15 17.26 -14.09
N ALA A 106 5.18 18.17 -14.11
CA ALA A 106 5.41 19.59 -14.33
C ALA A 106 6.23 20.24 -13.21
N ARG A 107 5.97 19.84 -11.96
CA ARG A 107 6.62 20.42 -10.77
C ARG A 107 7.66 19.49 -10.13
N GLN A 108 8.17 18.51 -10.86
CA GLN A 108 9.05 17.45 -10.35
C GLN A 108 10.26 18.01 -9.58
N SER A 109 10.97 18.96 -10.15
CA SER A 109 12.20 19.52 -9.55
C SER A 109 11.90 20.30 -8.28
N GLU A 110 10.82 21.07 -8.25
CA GLU A 110 10.36 21.83 -7.08
C GLU A 110 9.97 20.89 -5.94
N ILE A 111 9.14 19.88 -6.25
CA ILE A 111 8.68 18.88 -5.28
C ILE A 111 9.87 18.10 -4.67
N ILE A 112 10.82 17.69 -5.49
CA ILE A 112 12.01 16.95 -5.00
C ILE A 112 12.87 17.87 -4.12
N ALA A 113 13.09 19.14 -4.52
CA ALA A 113 13.87 20.09 -3.73
C ALA A 113 13.22 20.36 -2.36
N ASP A 114 11.90 20.51 -2.33
CA ASP A 114 11.16 20.70 -1.10
C ASP A 114 11.22 19.46 -0.18
N ILE A 115 11.07 18.26 -0.74
CA ILE A 115 11.26 17.01 0.01
C ILE A 115 12.67 16.92 0.59
N ASP A 116 13.70 17.23 -0.20
CA ASP A 116 15.10 17.15 0.23
C ASP A 116 15.42 18.14 1.34
N SER A 117 14.84 19.35 1.31
CA SER A 117 14.99 20.36 2.37
C SER A 117 14.36 19.92 3.69
N ASN A 118 13.34 19.07 3.66
CA ASN A 118 12.60 18.59 4.83
C ASN A 118 13.00 17.16 5.26
N PHE A 119 13.84 16.48 4.48
CA PHE A 119 14.28 15.12 4.74
C PHE A 119 15.80 15.00 4.79
N GLU A 120 16.39 15.56 5.84
CA GLU A 120 17.85 15.57 6.05
C GLU A 120 18.41 14.18 6.34
N SER A 121 17.71 13.40 7.17
CA SER A 121 18.17 12.07 7.60
C SER A 121 17.01 11.09 7.77
N GLY A 122 17.26 9.84 7.46
CA GLY A 122 16.31 8.73 7.60
C GLY A 122 16.44 7.73 6.46
N ARG A 123 16.00 6.49 6.71
CA ARG A 123 16.04 5.42 5.70
C ARG A 123 14.84 5.48 4.75
N ARG A 124 13.66 5.82 5.28
CA ARG A 124 12.40 5.92 4.55
C ARG A 124 11.63 7.14 5.00
N GLY A 125 11.14 7.91 4.04
CA GLY A 125 10.30 9.07 4.27
C GLY A 125 8.99 9.00 3.50
N MET A 126 7.96 9.63 4.04
CA MET A 126 6.67 9.81 3.37
C MET A 126 6.29 11.29 3.46
N TYR A 127 6.26 11.96 2.32
CA TYR A 127 5.82 13.34 2.16
C TYR A 127 4.35 13.32 1.73
N VAL A 128 3.44 13.72 2.63
CA VAL A 128 2.01 13.49 2.46
C VAL A 128 1.28 14.78 2.18
N TYR A 129 0.73 14.93 0.97
CA TYR A 129 -0.18 16.02 0.61
C TYR A 129 -1.59 15.74 1.12
N GLN A 130 -2.16 14.59 0.76
CA GLN A 130 -3.45 14.13 1.25
C GLN A 130 -3.36 12.69 1.77
N TRP A 131 -4.09 12.41 2.84
CA TRP A 131 -4.23 11.09 3.43
C TRP A 131 -5.69 10.79 3.72
N TYR A 132 -6.27 9.86 2.98
CA TYR A 132 -7.71 9.55 3.03
C TYR A 132 -8.59 10.80 2.98
N GLY A 133 -8.26 11.73 2.06
CA GLY A 133 -8.98 12.97 1.83
C GLY A 133 -8.74 14.07 2.88
N LYS A 134 -7.86 13.86 3.86
CA LYS A 134 -7.40 14.91 4.79
C LYS A 134 -6.14 15.56 4.24
N GLN A 135 -6.15 16.91 4.14
CA GLN A 135 -4.99 17.70 3.74
C GLN A 135 -3.95 17.71 4.86
N HIS A 136 -2.68 17.51 4.50
CA HIS A 136 -1.52 17.57 5.41
C HIS A 136 -0.52 18.65 5.00
N ILE A 137 -0.15 18.68 3.72
CA ILE A 137 0.76 19.65 3.13
C ILE A 137 -0.01 20.34 2.01
N ASP A 138 0.08 21.68 1.92
CA ASP A 138 -0.73 22.52 1.04
C ASP A 138 0.09 23.36 0.04
N ASN A 139 1.40 23.12 -0.06
CA ASN A 139 2.32 23.84 -0.92
C ASN A 139 2.19 23.51 -2.43
N VAL A 140 1.35 22.53 -2.79
CA VAL A 140 0.95 22.23 -4.17
C VAL A 140 -0.55 22.50 -4.30
N PRO A 141 -0.97 23.71 -4.77
CA PRO A 141 -2.37 24.12 -4.79
C PRO A 141 -3.29 23.17 -5.56
N GLU A 142 -2.77 22.52 -6.61
CA GLU A 142 -3.51 21.58 -7.45
C GLU A 142 -3.94 20.33 -6.67
N PHE A 143 -3.27 20.01 -5.56
CA PHE A 143 -3.65 18.92 -4.66
C PHE A 143 -4.61 19.36 -3.55
N ASN A 144 -4.87 20.66 -3.38
CA ASN A 144 -5.72 21.20 -2.31
C ASN A 144 -7.21 21.16 -2.69
N ARG A 145 -7.65 20.08 -3.30
CA ARG A 145 -9.05 19.85 -3.71
C ARG A 145 -9.54 18.47 -3.30
N LYS A 146 -10.86 18.27 -3.34
CA LYS A 146 -11.46 16.95 -3.19
C LYS A 146 -11.40 16.20 -4.52
N PHE A 147 -10.91 14.98 -4.46
CA PHE A 147 -10.86 14.06 -5.57
C PHE A 147 -12.04 13.08 -5.49
N LYS A 148 -12.55 12.67 -6.66
CA LYS A 148 -13.67 11.72 -6.74
C LYS A 148 -13.20 10.30 -6.46
N TYR A 149 -12.00 9.94 -6.92
CA TYR A 149 -11.47 8.58 -6.83
C TYR A 149 -10.19 8.49 -6.02
N ILE A 150 -9.30 9.49 -6.10
CA ILE A 150 -8.05 9.52 -5.35
C ILE A 150 -8.34 9.77 -3.87
N ARG A 151 -7.65 9.02 -3.00
CA ARG A 151 -7.78 9.10 -1.53
C ARG A 151 -6.50 9.50 -0.82
N THR A 152 -5.38 9.11 -1.36
CA THR A 152 -4.05 9.44 -0.84
C THR A 152 -3.21 10.02 -1.95
N ILE A 153 -2.50 11.10 -1.68
CA ILE A 153 -1.47 11.69 -2.54
C ILE A 153 -0.24 11.93 -1.67
N ALA A 154 0.83 11.24 -1.96
CA ALA A 154 2.07 11.33 -1.22
C ALA A 154 3.27 11.04 -2.12
N VAL A 155 4.48 11.34 -1.63
CA VAL A 155 5.74 10.86 -2.21
C VAL A 155 6.48 10.02 -1.18
N SER A 156 6.76 8.78 -1.51
CA SER A 156 7.63 7.91 -0.73
C SER A 156 9.08 8.12 -1.13
N VAL A 157 9.95 8.27 -0.12
CA VAL A 157 11.39 8.46 -0.30
C VAL A 157 12.13 7.29 0.30
N PHE A 158 12.97 6.66 -0.51
CA PHE A 158 13.95 5.68 -0.04
C PHE A 158 15.33 6.31 -0.16
N SER A 159 16.02 6.47 0.95
CA SER A 159 17.44 6.79 0.94
C SER A 159 18.23 5.53 0.59
N GLY A 160 19.32 5.64 -0.14
CA GLY A 160 20.10 4.56 -0.75
C GLY A 160 20.02 3.17 -0.10
N ARG A 161 20.07 2.11 -0.89
CA ARG A 161 20.05 0.69 -0.50
C ARG A 161 18.95 0.30 0.50
N GLU A 162 17.75 0.87 0.34
CA GLU A 162 16.61 0.61 1.21
C GLU A 162 15.51 -0.15 0.46
N SER A 163 15.02 -1.25 1.01
CA SER A 163 14.03 -2.11 0.37
C SER A 163 12.98 -2.59 1.38
N THR A 164 11.73 -2.76 0.93
CA THR A 164 10.72 -3.43 1.74
C THR A 164 10.85 -4.95 1.63
N SER A 165 10.58 -5.66 2.71
CA SER A 165 10.35 -7.10 2.63
C SER A 165 9.04 -7.40 1.90
N TYR A 166 8.86 -8.63 1.44
CA TYR A 166 7.57 -9.10 0.94
C TYR A 166 6.47 -8.90 1.98
N HIS A 167 5.37 -8.27 1.57
CA HIS A 167 4.24 -7.97 2.44
C HIS A 167 2.92 -7.87 1.65
N PHE A 168 1.83 -7.78 2.40
CA PHE A 168 0.48 -7.60 1.90
C PHE A 168 -0.12 -6.31 2.48
N GLY A 169 -0.88 -5.58 1.68
CA GLY A 169 -1.82 -4.60 2.17
C GLY A 169 -3.09 -5.27 2.72
N PRO A 170 -3.76 -4.68 3.70
CA PRO A 170 -4.89 -5.35 4.36
C PRO A 170 -6.22 -5.24 3.59
N LEU A 171 -6.43 -4.16 2.83
CA LEU A 171 -7.73 -3.76 2.30
C LEU A 171 -7.73 -3.63 0.77
N ARG A 172 -8.75 -4.24 0.14
CA ARG A 172 -8.95 -4.25 -1.31
C ARG A 172 -9.79 -3.09 -1.84
N LEU A 173 -10.22 -2.17 -0.99
CA LEU A 173 -11.04 -1.02 -1.38
C LEU A 173 -10.31 -0.04 -2.30
N THR A 174 -8.98 -0.07 -2.29
CA THR A 174 -8.14 0.81 -3.09
C THR A 174 -7.14 0.03 -3.94
N LEU A 175 -6.72 0.64 -5.04
CA LEU A 175 -5.53 0.24 -5.77
C LEU A 175 -4.39 1.21 -5.44
N ARG A 176 -3.17 0.71 -5.45
CA ARG A 176 -1.95 1.48 -5.29
C ARG A 176 -1.42 1.92 -6.65
N VAL A 177 -1.27 3.23 -6.83
CA VAL A 177 -0.61 3.83 -7.99
C VAL A 177 0.74 4.35 -7.54
N LEU A 178 1.80 3.85 -8.15
CA LEU A 178 3.16 4.29 -7.93
C LEU A 178 3.72 4.88 -9.22
N TYR A 179 4.37 6.05 -9.11
CA TYR A 179 5.05 6.68 -10.23
C TYR A 179 6.43 7.16 -9.78
N ASN A 180 7.49 6.63 -10.40
CA ASN A 180 8.85 7.02 -10.03
C ASN A 180 9.21 8.35 -10.68
N LEU A 181 9.39 9.40 -9.85
CA LEU A 181 9.67 10.76 -10.31
C LEU A 181 11.04 10.89 -11.01
N ARG A 182 12.05 10.17 -10.53
CA ARG A 182 13.41 10.23 -11.07
C ARG A 182 13.97 8.82 -11.24
N PRO A 183 13.58 8.09 -12.30
CA PRO A 183 14.09 6.75 -12.53
C PRO A 183 15.58 6.77 -12.90
N ALA A 184 16.39 6.04 -12.14
CA ALA A 184 17.78 5.78 -12.51
C ALA A 184 17.83 4.56 -13.45
N ARG A 185 18.68 4.60 -14.47
CA ARG A 185 18.88 3.50 -15.42
C ARG A 185 19.69 2.37 -14.80
N THR A 186 19.06 1.57 -13.94
CA THR A 186 19.68 0.45 -13.25
C THR A 186 18.67 -0.63 -12.90
N ASP A 187 19.08 -1.89 -12.96
CA ASP A 187 18.27 -3.05 -12.54
C ASP A 187 18.20 -3.21 -11.01
N GLN A 188 18.89 -2.36 -10.26
CA GLN A 188 18.92 -2.39 -8.80
C GLN A 188 17.66 -1.74 -8.16
N ILE A 189 16.81 -1.08 -8.98
CA ILE A 189 15.63 -0.38 -8.51
C ILE A 189 14.40 -0.91 -9.24
N PHE A 190 13.54 -1.65 -8.51
CA PHE A 190 12.38 -2.30 -9.08
C PHE A 190 11.25 -2.48 -8.05
N ILE A 191 10.08 -2.84 -8.56
CA ILE A 191 8.94 -3.33 -7.78
C ILE A 191 8.58 -4.73 -8.24
N GLU A 192 8.14 -5.57 -7.30
CA GLU A 192 7.59 -6.88 -7.58
C GLU A 192 6.19 -6.99 -6.97
N CYS A 193 5.23 -7.48 -7.74
CA CYS A 193 3.89 -7.83 -7.30
C CYS A 193 3.45 -9.10 -8.01
N GLY A 194 3.19 -10.16 -7.26
CA GLY A 194 2.94 -11.49 -7.84
C GLY A 194 4.14 -11.97 -8.68
N ASN A 195 3.89 -12.29 -9.94
CA ASN A 195 4.92 -12.68 -10.92
C ASN A 195 5.46 -11.51 -11.75
N VAL A 196 4.94 -10.29 -11.54
CA VAL A 196 5.37 -9.11 -12.28
C VAL A 196 6.53 -8.45 -11.54
N LYS A 197 7.66 -8.32 -12.23
CA LYS A 197 8.80 -7.49 -11.80
C LYS A 197 8.97 -6.37 -12.80
N GLN A 198 8.94 -5.13 -12.32
CA GLN A 198 9.08 -3.95 -13.17
C GLN A 198 10.25 -3.09 -12.70
N PHE A 199 11.15 -2.81 -13.61
CA PHE A 199 12.26 -1.89 -13.41
C PHE A 199 11.80 -0.47 -13.72
N TRP A 200 12.08 0.47 -12.81
CA TRP A 200 11.57 1.84 -12.90
C TRP A 200 12.08 2.64 -14.11
N TYR A 201 13.22 2.25 -14.68
CA TYR A 201 13.74 2.90 -15.88
C TYR A 201 13.04 2.48 -17.17
N GLN A 202 12.37 1.31 -17.16
CA GLN A 202 11.60 0.81 -18.29
C GLN A 202 10.21 1.43 -18.35
N GLU A 203 9.54 1.46 -17.19
CA GLU A 203 8.20 2.01 -17.04
C GLU A 203 8.09 2.68 -15.66
N PRO A 204 7.88 4.02 -15.59
CA PRO A 204 7.83 4.73 -14.32
C PRO A 204 6.51 4.56 -13.56
N LEU A 205 5.43 4.12 -14.22
CA LEU A 205 4.11 3.93 -13.63
C LEU A 205 3.87 2.45 -13.31
N PHE A 206 3.44 2.17 -12.09
CA PHE A 206 3.04 0.84 -11.64
C PHE A 206 1.75 0.91 -10.82
N ILE A 207 0.72 0.18 -11.24
CA ILE A 207 -0.58 0.16 -10.59
C ILE A 207 -0.91 -1.27 -10.19
N PHE A 208 -1.26 -1.48 -8.92
CA PHE A 208 -1.51 -2.84 -8.44
C PHE A 208 -2.46 -2.91 -7.26
N ASP A 209 -3.00 -4.09 -7.05
CA ASP A 209 -3.72 -4.49 -5.85
C ASP A 209 -2.71 -4.80 -4.75
N ASP A 210 -2.58 -3.93 -3.75
CA ASP A 210 -1.59 -4.10 -2.69
C ASP A 210 -1.93 -5.24 -1.71
N THR A 211 -3.13 -5.85 -1.82
CA THR A 211 -3.47 -7.08 -1.11
C THR A 211 -2.78 -8.32 -1.68
N LEU A 212 -2.09 -8.22 -2.82
CA LEU A 212 -1.19 -9.25 -3.32
C LEU A 212 0.19 -9.14 -2.68
N LEU A 213 0.93 -10.24 -2.70
CA LEU A 213 2.30 -10.27 -2.19
C LEU A 213 3.20 -9.39 -3.05
N HIS A 214 3.77 -8.36 -2.45
CA HIS A 214 4.60 -7.39 -3.16
C HIS A 214 5.79 -6.91 -2.32
N ARG A 215 6.79 -6.35 -3.00
CA ARG A 215 7.92 -5.62 -2.38
C ARG A 215 8.45 -4.56 -3.31
N SER A 216 9.10 -3.54 -2.74
CA SER A 216 9.81 -2.50 -3.47
C SER A 216 11.28 -2.51 -3.10
N VAL A 217 12.15 -2.53 -4.09
CA VAL A 217 13.59 -2.66 -3.94
C VAL A 217 14.30 -1.41 -4.45
N ASN A 218 15.23 -0.90 -3.67
CA ASN A 218 16.19 0.12 -4.04
C ASN A 218 17.56 -0.27 -3.47
N GLU A 219 18.35 -0.95 -4.28
CA GLU A 219 19.73 -1.35 -3.94
C GLU A 219 20.78 -0.37 -4.49
N HIS A 220 20.34 0.71 -5.13
CA HIS A 220 21.16 1.82 -5.60
C HIS A 220 21.42 2.82 -4.46
N ASP A 221 22.60 3.48 -4.49
CA ASP A 221 22.99 4.43 -3.44
C ASP A 221 22.23 5.76 -3.47
N GLY A 222 21.58 6.09 -4.60
CA GLY A 222 20.78 7.30 -4.76
C GLY A 222 19.42 7.24 -4.06
N ARG A 223 18.87 8.42 -3.74
CA ARG A 223 17.49 8.55 -3.25
C ARG A 223 16.50 8.23 -4.38
N ARG A 224 15.46 7.46 -4.04
CA ARG A 224 14.32 7.19 -4.91
C ARG A 224 13.11 7.97 -4.41
N TYR A 225 12.51 8.75 -5.29
CA TYR A 225 11.27 9.49 -5.05
C TYR A 225 10.14 8.85 -5.86
N CYS A 226 9.17 8.32 -5.19
CA CYS A 226 8.08 7.63 -5.85
C CYS A 226 6.74 8.18 -5.36
N VAL A 227 5.95 8.74 -6.29
CA VAL A 227 4.56 9.09 -6.03
C VAL A 227 3.85 7.86 -5.50
N PHE A 228 3.05 8.07 -4.49
CA PHE A 228 2.29 7.07 -3.78
C PHE A 228 0.85 7.55 -3.69
N MET A 229 -0.02 6.97 -4.49
CA MET A 229 -1.45 7.28 -4.45
C MET A 229 -2.25 6.03 -4.15
N ASP A 230 -3.33 6.22 -3.36
CA ASP A 230 -4.39 5.24 -3.26
C ASP A 230 -5.61 5.77 -3.98
N ILE A 231 -6.16 4.99 -4.89
CA ILE A 231 -7.39 5.30 -5.61
C ILE A 231 -8.47 4.28 -5.26
N ILE A 232 -9.72 4.69 -5.19
CA ILE A 232 -10.85 3.76 -5.04
C ILE A 232 -10.78 2.73 -6.15
N ARG A 233 -10.96 1.46 -5.81
CA ARG A 233 -10.97 0.37 -6.78
C ARG A 233 -12.03 0.64 -7.86
N PRO A 234 -11.71 0.49 -9.16
CA PRO A 234 -12.67 0.64 -10.25
C PRO A 234 -13.88 -0.28 -10.07
N SER A 235 -15.07 0.33 -10.06
CA SER A 235 -16.32 -0.33 -9.69
C SER A 235 -17.50 0.36 -10.38
N PRO A 236 -18.59 -0.36 -10.68
CA PRO A 236 -19.85 0.28 -11.08
C PRO A 236 -20.49 1.09 -9.95
N VAL A 237 -20.08 0.90 -8.70
CA VAL A 237 -20.62 1.56 -7.50
C VAL A 237 -19.53 2.25 -6.65
N PRO A 238 -18.69 3.13 -7.24
CA PRO A 238 -17.53 3.71 -6.55
C PRO A 238 -17.92 4.56 -5.34
N GLY A 239 -19.11 5.19 -5.37
CA GLY A 239 -19.64 5.93 -4.23
C GLY A 239 -19.85 5.07 -3.00
N PHE A 240 -20.37 3.86 -3.18
CA PHE A 240 -20.56 2.90 -2.09
C PHE A 240 -19.20 2.45 -1.51
N LEU A 241 -18.22 2.11 -2.36
CA LEU A 241 -16.86 1.79 -1.88
C LEU A 241 -16.22 2.96 -1.13
N SER A 242 -16.48 4.20 -1.55
CA SER A 242 -16.02 5.41 -0.86
C SER A 242 -16.62 5.54 0.55
N VAL A 243 -17.90 5.22 0.71
CA VAL A 243 -18.59 5.22 2.03
C VAL A 243 -17.97 4.14 2.93
N LEU A 244 -17.78 2.92 2.42
CA LEU A 244 -17.12 1.84 3.16
C LEU A 244 -15.73 2.24 3.60
N LEU A 245 -14.92 2.83 2.69
CA LEU A 245 -13.58 3.28 3.02
C LEU A 245 -13.59 4.37 4.08
N LYS A 246 -14.52 5.33 4.02
CA LYS A 246 -14.66 6.39 5.02
C LYS A 246 -14.99 5.81 6.40
N GLY A 247 -15.89 4.83 6.48
CA GLY A 247 -16.19 4.13 7.73
C GLY A 247 -14.96 3.44 8.35
N ILE A 248 -14.13 2.81 7.50
CA ILE A 248 -12.92 2.11 7.93
C ILE A 248 -11.78 3.10 8.24
N SER A 249 -11.70 4.23 7.54
CA SER A 249 -10.58 5.20 7.68
C SER A 249 -10.42 5.74 9.10
N ILE A 250 -11.50 5.82 9.87
CA ILE A 250 -11.46 6.19 11.29
C ILE A 250 -10.60 5.20 12.10
N SER A 251 -10.67 3.91 11.73
CA SER A 251 -9.84 2.86 12.35
C SER A 251 -8.44 2.81 11.76
N VAL A 252 -8.29 3.08 10.46
CA VAL A 252 -6.99 3.13 9.74
C VAL A 252 -6.09 4.25 10.26
N ASP A 253 -6.64 5.41 10.61
CA ASP A 253 -5.88 6.50 11.22
C ASP A 253 -5.19 6.04 12.54
N ARG A 254 -5.87 5.21 13.33
CA ARG A 254 -5.30 4.60 14.55
C ARG A 254 -4.25 3.53 14.24
N MET A 255 -4.38 2.83 13.12
CA MET A 255 -3.46 1.79 12.67
C MET A 255 -2.25 2.34 11.90
N LYS A 256 -2.27 3.62 11.50
CA LYS A 256 -1.20 4.30 10.75
C LYS A 256 0.18 4.08 11.39
N ALA A 257 0.29 4.25 12.69
CA ALA A 257 1.52 4.03 13.44
C ALA A 257 2.06 2.59 13.34
N MET A 258 1.19 1.60 13.12
CA MET A 258 1.58 0.20 13.02
C MET A 258 2.12 -0.13 11.60
N PHE A 259 1.46 0.35 10.55
CA PHE A 259 1.85 0.08 9.16
C PHE A 259 3.08 0.91 8.72
N TYR A 260 3.19 2.14 9.23
CA TYR A 260 4.28 3.07 8.85
C TYR A 260 5.30 3.27 9.97
N LYS A 261 5.45 2.31 10.88
CA LYS A 261 6.39 2.37 12.02
C LYS A 261 7.84 2.72 11.63
N ASN A 262 8.27 2.30 10.44
CA ASN A 262 9.63 2.51 9.93
C ASN A 262 9.71 3.68 8.93
N TRP A 263 8.67 4.52 8.84
CA TRP A 263 8.60 5.65 7.93
C TRP A 263 8.65 6.97 8.71
N LYS A 264 9.52 7.88 8.31
CA LYS A 264 9.51 9.25 8.81
C LYS A 264 8.46 10.05 8.02
N MET A 265 7.46 10.60 8.70
CA MET A 265 6.51 11.52 8.07
C MET A 265 7.20 12.86 7.90
N ILE A 266 7.30 13.35 6.65
CA ILE A 266 7.98 14.60 6.28
C ILE A 266 6.92 15.69 6.13
N GLY A 267 7.21 16.90 6.60
CA GLY A 267 6.36 18.08 6.42
C GLY A 267 5.05 18.09 7.21
N THR A 268 4.73 17.05 7.97
CA THR A 268 3.62 17.10 8.92
C THR A 268 4.04 17.90 10.14
N ARG A 269 3.33 19.00 10.45
CA ARG A 269 3.50 19.69 11.73
C ARG A 269 3.26 18.66 12.83
N ASP A 270 4.29 18.37 13.60
CA ASP A 270 4.15 17.54 14.81
C ASP A 270 3.24 18.34 15.77
N PRO A 271 2.07 17.79 16.20
CA PRO A 271 1.21 18.49 17.16
C PRO A 271 1.91 18.82 18.48
N LYS A 272 3.07 18.17 18.75
CA LYS A 272 3.89 18.41 19.93
C LYS A 272 4.93 19.52 19.75
N SER A 273 5.13 20.06 18.56
CA SER A 273 6.07 21.14 18.26
C SER A 273 5.42 22.52 18.15
N ALA A 274 4.14 22.67 18.43
CA ALA A 274 3.52 23.99 18.56
C ALA A 274 4.13 24.70 19.78
N PRO A 275 4.72 25.90 19.64
CA PRO A 275 5.18 26.65 20.79
C PRO A 275 3.98 26.88 21.70
N ALA A 276 4.14 26.55 23.00
CA ALA A 276 3.17 26.88 24.02
C ALA A 276 2.91 28.39 23.97
N LYS A 277 1.63 28.76 23.76
CA LYS A 277 1.19 30.15 23.84
C LYS A 277 1.15 30.58 25.29
#